data_d66ed80a4e4847cc4bb20df50eb2a77c
#
_entry.id   d66ed80a4e4847cc4bb20df50eb2a77c
#
_cell.length_a   1.000
_cell.length_b   1.000
_cell.length_c   1.000
_cell.angle_alpha   90.00
_cell.angle_beta   90.00
_cell.angle_gamma   90.00
#
_symmetry.space_group_name_H-M   'P 1'
#
loop_
_entity.id
_entity.type
_entity.pdbx_description
1 polymer ?
#
loop_
_entity_poly.entity_id
_entity_poly.type
_entity_poly.pdbx_seq_one_letter_code
_entity_poly.pdbx_strand_id
1 'polypeptide(L)'
;ALSSAASDVYKRQALLHRIKTKSQIFYMREGFATTALCWLLISVVGAVPFVLTGCIPNPVDALFETVSGFTTTGASILPGVEDLPKGILFWRSFTHWIGGMGVLVFLLSLLPLTGGSHVNLMKAESPGPQVDKLVPKVQSTAKILYGIYFALTVVEFCFLLAGGMNVFDSMLTAFGTAGTGGFGFKNDSFASFSPYIQWVVTIFMILFGVNFNAYFLLLLRRFRRAASSEEVRAYFGIILAAVAVITVNIRSLY
;
A
#
# COMPACT_ATOMS: atom_id res chain seq x y z
N ALA A 1 -22.52 -12.03 -20.87
CA ALA A 1 -21.50 -12.28 -19.82
C ALA A 1 -21.55 -11.24 -18.69
N LEU A 2 -21.65 -9.95 -18.97
CA LEU A 2 -21.78 -8.89 -17.95
C LEU A 2 -23.10 -8.98 -17.17
N SER A 3 -24.21 -9.37 -17.84
CA SER A 3 -25.52 -9.55 -17.20
C SER A 3 -25.56 -10.75 -16.26
N SER A 4 -24.87 -11.85 -16.58
CA SER A 4 -24.81 -13.03 -15.70
C SER A 4 -23.95 -12.76 -14.47
N ALA A 5 -22.81 -12.09 -14.61
CA ALA A 5 -21.95 -11.70 -13.50
C ALA A 5 -22.66 -10.73 -12.54
N ALA A 6 -23.40 -9.75 -13.05
CA ALA A 6 -24.21 -8.87 -12.22
C ALA A 6 -25.33 -9.65 -11.49
N SER A 7 -26.02 -10.58 -12.17
CA SER A 7 -27.03 -11.43 -11.55
C SER A 7 -26.48 -12.32 -10.43
N ASP A 8 -25.26 -12.84 -10.58
CA ASP A 8 -24.60 -13.66 -9.56
C ASP A 8 -24.14 -12.84 -8.35
N VAL A 9 -23.70 -11.60 -8.57
CA VAL A 9 -23.38 -10.67 -7.48
C VAL A 9 -24.65 -10.34 -6.68
N TYR A 10 -25.77 -10.06 -7.35
CA TYR A 10 -27.05 -9.81 -6.66
C TYR A 10 -27.57 -11.03 -5.90
N LYS A 11 -27.45 -12.24 -6.46
CA LYS A 11 -27.84 -13.49 -5.76
C LYS A 11 -27.01 -13.72 -4.50
N ARG A 12 -25.68 -13.48 -4.58
CA ARG A 12 -24.78 -13.61 -3.42
C ARG A 12 -25.06 -12.53 -2.37
N GLN A 13 -25.35 -11.31 -2.79
CA GLN A 13 -25.78 -10.22 -1.90
C GLN A 13 -27.10 -10.55 -1.21
N ALA A 14 -28.08 -11.13 -1.92
CA ALA A 14 -29.35 -11.58 -1.35
C ALA A 14 -29.17 -12.75 -0.37
N LEU A 15 -28.18 -13.63 -0.59
CA LEU A 15 -27.85 -14.71 0.31
C LEU A 15 -27.23 -14.19 1.62
N LEU A 16 -26.34 -13.21 1.51
CA LEU A 16 -25.72 -12.52 2.66
C LEU A 16 -26.75 -11.71 3.46
N HIS A 17 -27.78 -11.16 2.81
CA HIS A 17 -28.87 -10.42 3.47
C HIS A 17 -29.78 -11.34 4.32
N ARG A 18 -29.73 -12.66 4.11
CA ARG A 18 -30.45 -13.64 4.96
C ARG A 18 -29.75 -13.88 6.31
N ILE A 19 -28.49 -13.49 6.44
CA ILE A 19 -27.77 -13.55 7.72
C ILE A 19 -28.20 -12.34 8.55
N LYS A 20 -29.25 -12.54 9.37
CA LYS A 20 -29.70 -11.51 10.31
C LYS A 20 -28.60 -11.27 11.35
N THR A 21 -27.91 -10.13 11.25
CA THR A 21 -26.99 -9.70 12.30
C THR A 21 -27.77 -9.33 13.56
N LYS A 22 -27.49 -9.99 14.67
CA LYS A 22 -28.15 -9.78 15.96
C LYS A 22 -27.85 -8.43 16.60
N SER A 23 -26.83 -7.71 16.15
CA SER A 23 -26.37 -6.44 16.71
C SER A 23 -25.83 -5.54 15.61
N GLN A 24 -26.17 -4.25 15.66
CA GLN A 24 -25.60 -3.20 14.79
C GLN A 24 -24.38 -2.53 15.45
N ILE A 25 -24.00 -2.96 16.64
CA ILE A 25 -22.86 -2.40 17.37
C ILE A 25 -21.60 -3.17 16.97
N PHE A 26 -20.64 -2.47 16.39
CA PHE A 26 -19.37 -3.01 15.94
C PHE A 26 -18.28 -2.56 16.93
N TYR A 27 -17.78 -3.49 17.73
CA TYR A 27 -16.73 -3.22 18.71
C TYR A 27 -15.35 -3.28 18.06
N MET A 28 -14.35 -2.79 18.76
CA MET A 28 -12.95 -2.79 18.28
C MET A 28 -12.43 -4.21 18.01
N ARG A 29 -12.88 -5.20 18.79
CA ARG A 29 -12.53 -6.62 18.60
C ARG A 29 -12.98 -7.14 17.22
N GLU A 30 -14.21 -6.83 16.83
CA GLU A 30 -14.75 -7.21 15.52
C GLU A 30 -14.01 -6.46 14.41
N GLY A 31 -13.55 -5.22 14.67
CA GLY A 31 -12.69 -4.46 13.77
C GLY A 31 -11.39 -5.20 13.46
N PHE A 32 -10.65 -5.58 14.48
CA PHE A 32 -9.39 -6.33 14.31
C PHE A 32 -9.61 -7.68 13.62
N ALA A 33 -10.65 -8.43 14.01
CA ALA A 33 -10.96 -9.69 13.37
C ALA A 33 -11.32 -9.53 11.89
N THR A 34 -12.10 -8.52 11.55
CA THR A 34 -12.47 -8.21 10.16
C THR A 34 -11.24 -7.82 9.35
N THR A 35 -10.37 -6.97 9.91
CA THR A 35 -9.10 -6.59 9.28
C THR A 35 -8.25 -7.81 8.96
N ALA A 36 -8.02 -8.68 9.95
CA ALA A 36 -7.22 -9.90 9.77
C ALA A 36 -7.82 -10.83 8.70
N LEU A 37 -9.14 -11.05 8.73
CA LEU A 37 -9.83 -11.87 7.73
C LEU A 37 -9.77 -11.25 6.33
N CYS A 38 -9.90 -9.94 6.19
CA CYS A 38 -9.76 -9.25 4.91
C CYS A 38 -8.36 -9.44 4.33
N TRP A 39 -7.31 -9.30 5.15
CA TRP A 39 -5.93 -9.52 4.72
C TRP A 39 -5.69 -10.95 4.27
N LEU A 40 -6.20 -11.94 4.99
CA LEU A 40 -6.12 -13.35 4.59
C LEU A 40 -6.86 -13.61 3.27
N LEU A 41 -8.09 -13.13 3.14
CA LEU A 41 -8.90 -13.33 1.94
C LEU A 41 -8.27 -12.69 0.71
N ILE A 42 -7.83 -11.43 0.81
CA ILE A 42 -7.23 -10.73 -0.34
C ILE A 42 -5.92 -11.39 -0.75
N SER A 43 -5.15 -11.92 0.20
CA SER A 43 -3.91 -12.63 -0.08
C SER A 43 -4.16 -13.94 -0.82
N VAL A 44 -5.16 -14.72 -0.39
CA VAL A 44 -5.55 -15.96 -1.09
C VAL A 44 -6.06 -15.67 -2.50
N VAL A 45 -6.95 -14.70 -2.65
CA VAL A 45 -7.47 -14.31 -3.98
C VAL A 45 -6.37 -13.73 -4.85
N GLY A 46 -5.48 -12.93 -4.27
CA GLY A 46 -4.35 -12.31 -4.97
C GLY A 46 -3.28 -13.31 -5.42
N ALA A 47 -3.19 -14.49 -4.81
CA ALA A 47 -2.29 -15.57 -5.23
C ALA A 47 -2.76 -16.28 -6.51
N VAL A 48 -4.06 -16.23 -6.80
CA VAL A 48 -4.66 -16.95 -7.94
C VAL A 48 -4.00 -16.61 -9.28
N PRO A 49 -3.74 -15.34 -9.65
CA PRO A 49 -3.07 -15.01 -10.92
C PRO A 49 -1.70 -15.68 -11.06
N PHE A 50 -0.91 -15.77 -10.01
CA PHE A 50 0.42 -16.39 -10.03
C PHE A 50 0.34 -17.89 -10.32
N VAL A 51 -0.62 -18.59 -9.69
CA VAL A 51 -0.84 -20.03 -9.89
C VAL A 51 -1.41 -20.31 -11.29
N LEU A 52 -2.44 -19.56 -11.71
CA LEU A 52 -3.09 -19.76 -13.00
C LEU A 52 -2.19 -19.50 -14.21
N THR A 53 -1.26 -18.55 -14.09
CA THR A 53 -0.29 -18.26 -15.15
C THR A 53 0.90 -19.24 -15.15
N GLY A 54 1.02 -20.07 -14.12
CA GLY A 54 2.15 -20.98 -13.96
C GLY A 54 3.47 -20.29 -13.56
N CYS A 55 3.47 -18.98 -13.32
CA CYS A 55 4.68 -18.25 -12.92
C CYS A 55 5.16 -18.68 -11.54
N ILE A 56 4.23 -18.98 -10.63
CA ILE A 56 4.49 -19.60 -9.33
C ILE A 56 3.50 -20.75 -9.19
N PRO A 57 3.85 -21.97 -9.63
CA PRO A 57 2.90 -23.10 -9.65
C PRO A 57 2.50 -23.59 -8.26
N ASN A 58 3.39 -23.44 -7.29
CA ASN A 58 3.12 -23.84 -5.91
C ASN A 58 2.20 -22.81 -5.22
N PRO A 59 0.99 -23.19 -4.76
CA PRO A 59 0.06 -22.27 -4.11
C PRO A 59 0.60 -21.61 -2.83
N VAL A 60 1.48 -22.29 -2.09
CA VAL A 60 2.09 -21.75 -0.87
C VAL A 60 3.07 -20.64 -1.20
N ASP A 61 3.88 -20.84 -2.22
CA ASP A 61 4.84 -19.84 -2.71
C ASP A 61 4.11 -18.63 -3.31
N ALA A 62 3.04 -18.87 -4.07
CA ALA A 62 2.18 -17.82 -4.60
C ALA A 62 1.50 -17.01 -3.48
N LEU A 63 1.07 -17.68 -2.42
CA LEU A 63 0.52 -17.02 -1.24
C LEU A 63 1.59 -16.18 -0.53
N PHE A 64 2.82 -16.70 -0.38
CA PHE A 64 3.94 -15.95 0.20
C PHE A 64 4.21 -14.66 -0.58
N GLU A 65 4.35 -14.74 -1.91
CA GLU A 65 4.58 -13.57 -2.77
C GLU A 65 3.45 -12.55 -2.64
N THR A 66 2.20 -13.02 -2.57
CA THR A 66 1.03 -12.14 -2.45
C THR A 66 0.91 -11.50 -1.08
N VAL A 67 1.15 -12.25 -0.01
CA VAL A 67 1.18 -11.72 1.36
C VAL A 67 2.29 -10.67 1.47
N SER A 68 3.49 -10.97 0.97
CA SER A 68 4.60 -10.01 0.93
C SER A 68 4.22 -8.75 0.15
N GLY A 69 3.47 -8.89 -0.96
CA GLY A 69 2.95 -7.78 -1.73
C GLY A 69 2.01 -6.90 -0.93
N PHE A 70 0.93 -7.44 -0.44
CA PHE A 70 -0.09 -6.68 0.29
C PHE A 70 0.38 -6.14 1.64
N THR A 71 1.26 -6.85 2.35
CA THR A 71 1.86 -6.35 3.61
C THR A 71 3.03 -5.40 3.36
N THR A 72 3.33 -5.10 2.10
CA THR A 72 4.45 -4.23 1.68
C THR A 72 5.82 -4.65 2.23
N THR A 73 5.99 -5.94 2.49
CA THR A 73 7.24 -6.50 3.02
C THR A 73 8.38 -6.46 2.02
N GLY A 74 8.07 -6.64 0.72
CA GLY A 74 9.08 -6.61 -0.36
C GLY A 74 9.92 -7.86 -0.50
N ALA A 75 9.70 -8.89 0.31
CA ALA A 75 10.35 -10.19 0.15
C ALA A 75 9.77 -10.94 -1.06
N SER A 76 10.61 -11.60 -1.84
CA SER A 76 10.19 -12.37 -3.02
C SER A 76 10.74 -13.79 -2.98
N ILE A 77 9.89 -14.73 -3.41
CA ILE A 77 10.28 -16.13 -3.64
C ILE A 77 10.84 -16.35 -5.04
N LEU A 78 10.67 -15.36 -5.93
CA LEU A 78 11.08 -15.45 -7.33
C LEU A 78 12.59 -15.32 -7.46
N PRO A 79 13.27 -16.28 -8.12
CA PRO A 79 14.72 -16.23 -8.35
C PRO A 79 15.11 -15.18 -9.40
N GLY A 80 14.17 -14.82 -10.28
CA GLY A 80 14.32 -13.79 -11.31
C GLY A 80 12.98 -13.22 -11.70
N VAL A 81 12.94 -11.95 -12.07
CA VAL A 81 11.69 -11.24 -12.38
C VAL A 81 11.61 -10.75 -13.83
N GLU A 82 12.74 -10.71 -14.55
CA GLU A 82 12.82 -10.11 -15.89
C GLU A 82 12.05 -10.89 -16.96
N ASP A 83 11.97 -12.22 -16.81
CA ASP A 83 11.27 -13.12 -17.74
C ASP A 83 9.77 -13.26 -17.45
N LEU A 84 9.26 -12.58 -16.42
CA LEU A 84 7.86 -12.68 -16.06
C LEU A 84 6.96 -11.95 -17.07
N PRO A 85 5.76 -12.49 -17.35
CA PRO A 85 4.76 -11.79 -18.15
C PRO A 85 4.45 -10.42 -17.58
N LYS A 86 4.31 -9.42 -18.44
CA LYS A 86 4.00 -8.03 -18.03
C LYS A 86 2.80 -7.92 -17.10
N GLY A 87 1.77 -8.74 -17.31
CA GLY A 87 0.59 -8.77 -16.44
C GLY A 87 0.91 -9.22 -15.01
N ILE A 88 1.84 -10.15 -14.83
CA ILE A 88 2.29 -10.62 -13.51
C ILE A 88 3.19 -9.58 -12.84
N LEU A 89 4.10 -8.94 -13.58
CA LEU A 89 4.89 -7.82 -13.06
C LEU A 89 4.00 -6.66 -12.60
N PHE A 90 2.97 -6.34 -13.40
CA PHE A 90 1.98 -5.34 -13.02
C PHE A 90 1.24 -5.75 -11.74
N TRP A 91 0.72 -6.98 -11.68
CA TRP A 91 -0.02 -7.47 -10.52
C TRP A 91 0.82 -7.44 -9.26
N ARG A 92 2.08 -7.89 -9.34
CA ARG A 92 3.05 -7.87 -8.25
C ARG A 92 3.26 -6.46 -7.67
N SER A 93 3.52 -5.48 -8.53
CA SER A 93 3.71 -4.08 -8.11
C SER A 93 2.40 -3.46 -7.60
N PHE A 94 1.27 -3.82 -8.21
CA PHE A 94 -0.05 -3.31 -7.85
C PHE A 94 -0.52 -3.82 -6.47
N THR A 95 -0.18 -5.06 -6.08
CA THR A 95 -0.44 -5.55 -4.71
C THR A 95 0.26 -4.70 -3.66
N HIS A 96 1.51 -4.28 -3.91
CA HIS A 96 2.23 -3.35 -3.04
C HIS A 96 1.55 -1.98 -2.96
N TRP A 97 1.09 -1.46 -4.10
CA TRP A 97 0.40 -0.18 -4.14
C TRP A 97 -0.90 -0.19 -3.34
N ILE A 98 -1.71 -1.25 -3.46
CA ILE A 98 -2.92 -1.43 -2.64
C ILE A 98 -2.55 -1.56 -1.16
N GLY A 99 -1.51 -2.33 -0.85
CA GLY A 99 -1.05 -2.57 0.50
C GLY A 99 -0.54 -1.32 1.20
N GLY A 100 0.13 -0.43 0.48
CA GLY A 100 0.80 0.76 1.06
C GLY A 100 -0.11 1.73 1.80
N MET A 101 -1.38 1.84 1.41
CA MET A 101 -2.39 2.62 2.15
C MET A 101 -3.29 1.79 3.04
N GLY A 102 -3.14 0.47 3.01
CA GLY A 102 -4.03 -0.45 3.69
C GLY A 102 -5.31 -0.75 2.89
N VAL A 103 -5.60 -2.04 2.78
CA VAL A 103 -6.73 -2.54 1.99
C VAL A 103 -8.07 -2.00 2.50
N LEU A 104 -8.24 -1.91 3.82
CA LEU A 104 -9.49 -1.41 4.39
C LEU A 104 -9.67 0.09 4.23
N VAL A 105 -8.60 0.89 4.27
CA VAL A 105 -8.67 2.33 3.98
C VAL A 105 -9.11 2.53 2.53
N PHE A 106 -8.62 1.71 1.60
CA PHE A 106 -9.06 1.71 0.21
C PHE A 106 -10.55 1.36 0.10
N LEU A 107 -10.98 0.27 0.70
CA LEU A 107 -12.40 -0.13 0.71
C LEU A 107 -13.30 0.91 1.35
N LEU A 108 -12.90 1.51 2.48
CA LEU A 108 -13.64 2.58 3.15
C LEU A 108 -13.77 3.84 2.29
N SER A 109 -12.79 4.12 1.42
CA SER A 109 -12.86 5.26 0.51
C SER A 109 -13.87 5.07 -0.61
N LEU A 110 -14.05 3.83 -1.07
CA LEU A 110 -14.92 3.47 -2.21
C LEU A 110 -16.36 3.18 -1.81
N LEU A 111 -16.57 2.49 -0.69
CA LEU A 111 -17.91 2.03 -0.30
C LEU A 111 -18.69 3.14 0.42
N PRO A 112 -19.93 3.44 -0.01
CA PRO A 112 -20.83 4.31 0.74
C PRO A 112 -21.37 3.54 1.95
N LEU A 113 -20.67 3.64 3.06
CA LEU A 113 -21.04 2.93 4.29
C LEU A 113 -22.04 3.76 5.11
N THR A 114 -23.21 3.23 5.35
CA THR A 114 -24.26 3.81 6.19
C THR A 114 -24.18 3.18 7.58
N GLY A 115 -23.75 3.96 8.60
CA GLY A 115 -23.71 3.50 10.01
C GLY A 115 -22.45 3.91 10.77
N GLY A 116 -22.58 4.11 12.07
CA GLY A 116 -21.53 4.68 12.95
C GLY A 116 -20.34 3.77 13.32
N SER A 117 -20.23 2.59 12.70
CA SER A 117 -19.28 1.53 13.09
C SER A 117 -17.88 1.63 12.48
N HIS A 118 -17.67 2.60 11.57
CA HIS A 118 -16.50 2.66 10.69
C HIS A 118 -15.24 3.23 11.35
N VAL A 119 -15.39 3.97 12.44
CA VAL A 119 -14.27 4.52 13.22
C VAL A 119 -13.38 3.40 13.75
N ASN A 120 -13.98 2.31 14.24
CA ASN A 120 -13.24 1.18 14.78
C ASN A 120 -12.46 0.40 13.72
N LEU A 121 -13.01 0.31 12.49
CA LEU A 121 -12.33 -0.34 11.36
C LEU A 121 -11.10 0.47 10.93
N MET A 122 -11.25 1.79 10.81
CA MET A 122 -10.16 2.67 10.42
C MET A 122 -9.06 2.74 11.48
N LYS A 123 -9.43 2.69 12.78
CA LYS A 123 -8.46 2.62 13.87
C LYS A 123 -7.67 1.31 13.88
N ALA A 124 -8.26 0.22 13.44
CA ALA A 124 -7.60 -1.09 13.39
C ALA A 124 -6.51 -1.17 12.31
N GLU A 125 -6.61 -0.37 11.25
CA GLU A 125 -5.70 -0.44 10.10
C GLU A 125 -4.82 0.80 9.91
N SER A 126 -5.28 1.98 10.35
CA SER A 126 -4.53 3.21 10.13
C SER A 126 -3.30 3.29 11.06
N PRO A 127 -2.09 3.42 10.51
CA PRO A 127 -0.90 3.67 11.33
C PRO A 127 -0.98 5.08 11.92
N GLY A 128 -1.11 5.15 13.26
CA GLY A 128 -1.03 6.40 14.00
C GLY A 128 -2.14 6.64 15.02
N PRO A 129 -1.83 7.29 16.15
CA PRO A 129 -2.72 7.36 17.33
C PRO A 129 -3.83 8.41 17.29
N GLN A 130 -3.99 9.23 16.23
CA GLN A 130 -4.88 10.40 16.29
C GLN A 130 -5.77 10.66 15.06
N VAL A 131 -6.48 9.66 14.58
CA VAL A 131 -7.42 9.86 13.46
C VAL A 131 -8.74 10.54 13.90
N ASP A 132 -9.06 10.48 15.20
CA ASP A 132 -10.39 10.82 15.75
C ASP A 132 -10.77 12.31 15.72
N LYS A 133 -9.81 13.22 15.59
CA LYS A 133 -10.07 14.65 15.83
C LYS A 133 -10.07 15.55 14.60
N LEU A 134 -9.80 15.00 13.41
CA LEU A 134 -9.49 15.85 12.26
C LEU A 134 -10.66 16.04 11.29
N VAL A 135 -11.56 15.06 11.15
CA VAL A 135 -12.72 15.16 10.25
C VAL A 135 -13.94 14.46 10.87
N PRO A 136 -15.15 15.05 10.79
CA PRO A 136 -16.37 14.47 11.39
C PRO A 136 -16.81 13.14 10.76
N LYS A 137 -16.32 12.82 9.54
CA LYS A 137 -16.68 11.61 8.80
C LYS A 137 -15.41 10.81 8.45
N VAL A 138 -15.29 9.62 9.00
CA VAL A 138 -14.19 8.67 8.75
C VAL A 138 -13.92 8.46 7.25
N GLN A 139 -14.97 8.32 6.46
CA GLN A 139 -14.87 8.17 5.00
C GLN A 139 -14.22 9.38 4.32
N SER A 140 -14.50 10.60 4.80
CA SER A 140 -13.88 11.81 4.25
C SER A 140 -12.38 11.84 4.55
N THR A 141 -11.98 11.44 5.75
CA THR A 141 -10.55 11.29 6.11
C THR A 141 -9.86 10.26 5.23
N ALA A 142 -10.44 9.07 5.08
CA ALA A 142 -9.90 8.01 4.22
C ALA A 142 -9.72 8.50 2.77
N LYS A 143 -10.71 9.19 2.21
CA LYS A 143 -10.63 9.76 0.86
C LYS A 143 -9.50 10.78 0.70
N ILE A 144 -9.30 11.64 1.70
CA ILE A 144 -8.23 12.65 1.66
C ILE A 144 -6.86 11.96 1.73
N LEU A 145 -6.67 11.03 2.67
CA LEU A 145 -5.41 10.29 2.81
C LEU A 145 -5.08 9.50 1.55
N TYR A 146 -6.09 8.81 0.98
CA TYR A 146 -5.91 8.07 -0.27
C TYR A 146 -5.64 9.01 -1.46
N GLY A 147 -6.28 10.18 -1.47
CA GLY A 147 -6.02 11.23 -2.46
C GLY A 147 -4.59 11.74 -2.41
N ILE A 148 -4.01 11.93 -1.22
CA ILE A 148 -2.60 12.32 -1.03
C ILE A 148 -1.68 11.21 -1.55
N TYR A 149 -1.95 9.95 -1.17
CA TYR A 149 -1.20 8.79 -1.63
C TYR A 149 -1.18 8.68 -3.16
N PHE A 150 -2.35 8.77 -3.77
CA PHE A 150 -2.50 8.74 -5.23
C PHE A 150 -1.77 9.91 -5.90
N ALA A 151 -1.89 11.12 -5.36
CA ALA A 151 -1.20 12.29 -5.89
C ALA A 151 0.33 12.13 -5.84
N LEU A 152 0.88 11.63 -4.73
CA LEU A 152 2.30 11.33 -4.61
C LEU A 152 2.74 10.28 -5.64
N THR A 153 1.95 9.22 -5.85
CA THR A 153 2.23 8.19 -6.86
C THR A 153 2.27 8.79 -8.27
N VAL A 154 1.31 9.66 -8.61
CA VAL A 154 1.28 10.33 -9.93
C VAL A 154 2.48 11.27 -10.10
N VAL A 155 2.84 12.01 -9.07
CA VAL A 155 4.01 12.91 -9.12
C VAL A 155 5.29 12.11 -9.32
N GLU A 156 5.49 11.02 -8.57
CA GLU A 156 6.63 10.11 -8.79
C GLU A 156 6.66 9.55 -10.21
N PHE A 157 5.54 9.04 -10.69
CA PHE A 157 5.41 8.53 -12.06
C PHE A 157 5.86 9.57 -13.09
N CYS A 158 5.47 10.84 -12.94
CA CYS A 158 5.91 11.93 -13.83
C CYS A 158 7.42 12.17 -13.73
N PHE A 159 8.02 12.12 -12.54
CA PHE A 159 9.48 12.26 -12.37
C PHE A 159 10.24 11.11 -13.02
N LEU A 160 9.74 9.87 -12.91
CA LEU A 160 10.34 8.70 -13.55
C LEU A 160 10.29 8.79 -15.08
N LEU A 161 9.17 9.24 -15.65
CA LEU A 161 9.05 9.53 -17.09
C LEU A 161 10.03 10.61 -17.53
N ALA A 162 10.17 11.70 -16.77
CA ALA A 162 11.13 12.76 -17.04
C ALA A 162 12.58 12.25 -16.99
N GLY A 163 12.85 11.22 -16.20
CA GLY A 163 14.14 10.53 -16.13
C GLY A 163 14.42 9.58 -17.30
N GLY A 164 13.51 9.49 -18.28
CA GLY A 164 13.66 8.65 -19.48
C GLY A 164 13.22 7.20 -19.31
N MET A 165 12.56 6.84 -18.19
CA MET A 165 11.97 5.52 -18.01
C MET A 165 10.70 5.40 -18.86
N ASN A 166 10.45 4.23 -19.47
CA ASN A 166 9.23 4.02 -20.23
C ASN A 166 7.98 3.99 -19.34
N VAL A 167 6.79 4.18 -19.93
CA VAL A 167 5.51 4.30 -19.21
C VAL A 167 5.22 3.09 -18.33
N PHE A 168 5.44 1.88 -18.83
CA PHE A 168 5.14 0.65 -18.11
C PHE A 168 6.07 0.50 -16.89
N ASP A 169 7.37 0.65 -17.09
CA ASP A 169 8.37 0.53 -16.02
C ASP A 169 8.21 1.64 -14.97
N SER A 170 7.89 2.87 -15.40
CA SER A 170 7.58 3.98 -14.48
C SER A 170 6.38 3.67 -13.59
N MET A 171 5.35 3.03 -14.16
CA MET A 171 4.16 2.64 -13.40
C MET A 171 4.47 1.54 -12.39
N LEU A 172 5.21 0.50 -12.80
CA LEU A 172 5.64 -0.57 -11.88
C LEU A 172 6.49 -0.03 -10.74
N THR A 173 7.43 0.86 -11.07
CA THR A 173 8.33 1.50 -10.09
C THR A 173 7.56 2.36 -9.11
N ALA A 174 6.68 3.24 -9.59
CA ALA A 174 5.86 4.09 -8.73
C ALA A 174 4.96 3.28 -7.79
N PHE A 175 4.42 2.15 -8.24
CA PHE A 175 3.62 1.26 -7.39
C PHE A 175 4.48 0.56 -6.31
N GLY A 176 5.65 0.05 -6.69
CA GLY A 176 6.57 -0.59 -5.74
C GLY A 176 7.14 0.39 -4.72
N THR A 177 7.46 1.62 -5.15
CA THR A 177 7.95 2.70 -4.28
C THR A 177 6.87 3.18 -3.32
N ALA A 178 5.64 3.35 -3.80
CA ALA A 178 4.51 3.78 -2.98
C ALA A 178 4.21 2.81 -1.83
N GLY A 179 4.40 1.50 -2.06
CA GLY A 179 4.35 0.49 -0.99
C GLY A 179 5.61 0.43 -0.12
N THR A 180 6.61 1.29 -0.36
CA THR A 180 7.95 1.24 0.29
C THR A 180 8.61 -0.14 0.22
N GLY A 181 8.33 -0.92 -0.84
CA GLY A 181 8.74 -2.31 -1.01
C GLY A 181 10.24 -2.50 -1.26
N GLY A 182 10.90 -1.51 -1.88
CA GLY A 182 12.35 -1.53 -2.13
C GLY A 182 12.81 -2.52 -3.20
N PHE A 183 11.90 -3.16 -3.94
CA PHE A 183 12.21 -4.07 -5.04
C PHE A 183 11.88 -3.42 -6.40
N GLY A 184 12.63 -3.80 -7.41
CA GLY A 184 12.36 -3.43 -8.80
C GLY A 184 11.71 -4.55 -9.61
N PHE A 185 11.52 -4.28 -10.89
CA PHE A 185 11.12 -5.24 -11.91
C PHE A 185 12.35 -5.82 -12.64
N LYS A 186 13.57 -5.48 -12.20
CA LYS A 186 14.84 -6.06 -12.61
C LYS A 186 15.49 -6.85 -11.48
N ASN A 187 16.32 -7.81 -11.84
CA ASN A 187 17.02 -8.66 -10.88
C ASN A 187 18.05 -7.88 -10.04
N ASP A 188 18.64 -6.83 -10.61
CA ASP A 188 19.56 -5.91 -9.94
C ASP A 188 18.86 -4.72 -9.26
N SER A 189 17.51 -4.76 -9.17
CA SER A 189 16.67 -3.70 -8.63
C SER A 189 16.87 -2.37 -9.35
N PHE A 190 17.52 -1.38 -8.74
CA PHE A 190 17.75 -0.05 -9.33
C PHE A 190 19.23 0.20 -9.68
N ALA A 191 20.14 -0.80 -9.56
CA ALA A 191 21.56 -0.60 -9.77
C ALA A 191 21.92 -0.18 -11.21
N SER A 192 21.21 -0.71 -12.21
CA SER A 192 21.42 -0.39 -13.63
C SER A 192 20.78 0.91 -14.10
N PHE A 193 19.98 1.55 -13.27
CA PHE A 193 19.32 2.81 -13.63
C PHE A 193 20.23 4.02 -13.39
N SER A 194 19.90 5.13 -14.08
CA SER A 194 20.62 6.40 -13.90
C SER A 194 20.56 6.88 -12.44
N PRO A 195 21.58 7.61 -11.96
CA PRO A 195 21.57 8.20 -10.62
C PRO A 195 20.34 9.07 -10.35
N TYR A 196 19.80 9.73 -11.38
CA TYR A 196 18.57 10.50 -11.27
C TYR A 196 17.39 9.62 -10.83
N ILE A 197 17.16 8.47 -11.48
CA ILE A 197 16.09 7.54 -11.14
C ILE A 197 16.27 6.97 -9.74
N GLN A 198 17.51 6.59 -9.38
CA GLN A 198 17.84 6.10 -8.04
C GLN A 198 17.49 7.13 -6.95
N TRP A 199 17.80 8.41 -7.18
CA TRP A 199 17.45 9.49 -6.25
C TRP A 199 15.95 9.74 -6.19
N VAL A 200 15.24 9.74 -7.33
CA VAL A 200 13.78 9.87 -7.36
C VAL A 200 13.14 8.80 -6.51
N VAL A 201 13.45 7.53 -6.76
CA VAL A 201 12.92 6.40 -5.99
C VAL A 201 13.24 6.52 -4.50
N THR A 202 14.49 6.84 -4.15
CA THR A 202 14.90 7.00 -2.74
C THR A 202 14.11 8.10 -2.03
N ILE A 203 13.98 9.27 -2.65
CA ILE A 203 13.25 10.41 -2.07
C ILE A 203 11.77 10.05 -1.90
N PHE A 204 11.15 9.43 -2.92
CA PHE A 204 9.73 9.06 -2.83
C PHE A 204 9.49 7.93 -1.83
N MET A 205 10.38 6.95 -1.69
CA MET A 205 10.30 5.96 -0.60
C MET A 205 10.31 6.63 0.78
N ILE A 206 11.18 7.63 0.99
CA ILE A 206 11.18 8.41 2.23
C ILE A 206 9.85 9.15 2.41
N LEU A 207 9.33 9.79 1.36
CA LEU A 207 8.06 10.50 1.42
C LEU A 207 6.88 9.57 1.72
N PHE A 208 6.80 8.40 1.07
CA PHE A 208 5.74 7.43 1.33
C PHE A 208 5.81 6.81 2.74
N GLY A 209 7.00 6.73 3.33
CA GLY A 209 7.18 6.26 4.71
C GLY A 209 6.78 7.26 5.79
N VAL A 210 6.56 8.54 5.45
CA VAL A 210 6.08 9.55 6.41
C VAL A 210 4.62 9.26 6.78
N ASN A 211 4.27 9.41 8.06
CA ASN A 211 2.88 9.31 8.50
C ASN A 211 1.97 10.26 7.72
N PHE A 212 0.95 9.73 7.05
CA PHE A 212 0.04 10.48 6.18
C PHE A 212 -0.77 11.56 6.91
N ASN A 213 -0.95 11.45 8.24
CA ASN A 213 -1.53 12.53 9.03
C ASN A 213 -0.68 13.81 9.00
N ALA A 214 0.64 13.70 8.85
CA ALA A 214 1.52 14.86 8.69
C ALA A 214 1.20 15.62 7.39
N TYR A 215 0.99 14.91 6.28
CA TYR A 215 0.57 15.53 5.02
C TYR A 215 -0.80 16.20 5.12
N PHE A 216 -1.74 15.57 5.83
CA PHE A 216 -3.03 16.17 6.10
C PHE A 216 -2.90 17.48 6.90
N LEU A 217 -2.03 17.51 7.91
CA LEU A 217 -1.73 18.74 8.66
C LEU A 217 -1.05 19.81 7.80
N LEU A 218 -0.19 19.43 6.85
CA LEU A 218 0.41 20.33 5.88
C LEU A 218 -0.65 20.94 4.95
N LEU A 219 -1.60 20.15 4.46
CA LEU A 219 -2.73 20.62 3.67
C LEU A 219 -3.58 21.66 4.43
N LEU A 220 -3.76 21.46 5.74
CA LEU A 220 -4.44 22.39 6.64
C LEU A 220 -3.57 23.62 7.03
N ARG A 221 -2.38 23.79 6.42
CA ARG A 221 -1.39 24.84 6.73
C ARG A 221 -0.91 24.85 8.18
N ARG A 222 -0.98 23.72 8.88
CA ARG A 222 -0.53 23.57 10.27
C ARG A 222 0.91 23.04 10.34
N PHE A 223 1.83 23.69 9.65
CA PHE A 223 3.23 23.27 9.48
C PHE A 223 3.94 22.94 10.81
N ARG A 224 3.78 23.82 11.85
CA ARG A 224 4.39 23.58 13.17
C ARG A 224 3.92 22.28 13.80
N ARG A 225 2.63 21.94 13.68
CA ARG A 225 2.10 20.69 14.25
C ARG A 225 2.60 19.46 13.50
N ALA A 226 2.71 19.53 12.20
CA ALA A 226 3.27 18.45 11.40
C ALA A 226 4.74 18.19 11.77
N ALA A 227 5.56 19.22 11.84
CA ALA A 227 6.98 19.11 12.20
C ALA A 227 7.22 18.75 13.70
N SER A 228 6.28 19.08 14.58
CA SER A 228 6.36 18.77 16.02
C SER A 228 5.85 17.37 16.35
N SER A 229 5.34 16.59 15.35
CA SER A 229 4.94 15.21 15.56
C SER A 229 6.14 14.38 16.00
N GLU A 230 6.01 13.66 17.11
CA GLU A 230 7.06 12.78 17.63
C GLU A 230 7.40 11.68 16.63
N GLU A 231 6.39 11.14 15.95
CA GLU A 231 6.55 10.11 14.92
C GLU A 231 7.38 10.60 13.74
N VAL A 232 7.10 11.81 13.23
CA VAL A 232 7.85 12.39 12.11
C VAL A 232 9.30 12.66 12.50
N ARG A 233 9.53 13.20 13.71
CA ARG A 233 10.90 13.45 14.21
C ARG A 233 11.66 12.15 14.44
N ALA A 234 11.03 11.13 15.02
CA ALA A 234 11.64 9.82 15.21
C ALA A 234 11.97 9.16 13.87
N TYR A 235 11.07 9.21 12.90
CA TYR A 235 11.27 8.66 11.56
C TYR A 235 12.52 9.25 10.88
N PHE A 236 12.60 10.58 10.78
CA PHE A 236 13.77 11.22 10.19
C PHE A 236 15.03 11.03 11.03
N GLY A 237 14.92 11.01 12.35
CA GLY A 237 16.03 10.72 13.26
C GLY A 237 16.63 9.33 13.02
N ILE A 238 15.79 8.30 12.88
CA ILE A 238 16.21 6.93 12.59
C ILE A 238 16.89 6.85 11.21
N ILE A 239 16.31 7.48 10.18
CA ILE A 239 16.91 7.51 8.84
C ILE A 239 18.29 8.15 8.88
N LEU A 240 18.42 9.32 9.50
CA LEU A 240 19.69 10.04 9.59
C LEU A 240 20.75 9.21 10.36
N ALA A 241 20.36 8.59 11.47
CA ALA A 241 21.24 7.73 12.24
C ALA A 241 21.68 6.52 11.43
N ALA A 242 20.77 5.84 10.72
CA ALA A 242 21.09 4.71 9.85
C ALA A 242 22.04 5.12 8.72
N VAL A 243 21.76 6.23 8.02
CA VAL A 243 22.64 6.77 6.98
C VAL A 243 24.02 7.08 7.52
N ALA A 244 24.13 7.71 8.70
CA ALA A 244 25.42 8.03 9.32
C ALA A 244 26.21 6.77 9.63
N VAL A 245 25.59 5.78 10.30
CA VAL A 245 26.24 4.51 10.67
C VAL A 245 26.71 3.75 9.43
N ILE A 246 25.85 3.62 8.41
CA ILE A 246 26.19 2.92 7.17
C ILE A 246 27.32 3.65 6.45
N THR A 247 27.26 4.97 6.33
CA THR A 247 28.29 5.77 5.65
C THR A 247 29.64 5.64 6.34
N VAL A 248 29.67 5.69 7.68
CA VAL A 248 30.93 5.50 8.45
C VAL A 248 31.48 4.09 8.24
N ASN A 249 30.62 3.06 8.27
CA ASN A 249 31.03 1.68 8.09
C ASN A 249 31.58 1.41 6.68
N ILE A 250 30.91 1.92 5.65
CA ILE A 250 31.36 1.75 4.25
C ILE A 250 32.64 2.54 3.98
N ARG A 251 32.82 3.75 4.56
CA ARG A 251 34.03 4.54 4.39
C ARG A 251 35.31 3.81 4.82
N SER A 252 35.21 2.82 5.69
CA SER A 252 36.32 2.00 6.12
C SER A 252 36.70 0.89 5.11
N LEU A 253 35.82 0.66 4.10
CA LEU A 253 36.00 -0.36 3.06
C LEU A 253 36.57 0.19 1.74
N TYR A 254 36.56 1.52 1.58
CA TYR A 254 37.11 2.30 0.48
C TYR A 254 38.16 3.29 0.99
#